data_96bcb13f4ec2dda9ac3d6e9449acc6df
#
_entry.id   96bcb13f4ec2dda9ac3d6e9449acc6df
#
_cell.length_a   1.000
_cell.length_b   1.000
_cell.length_c   1.000
_cell.angle_alpha   90.00
_cell.angle_beta   90.00
_cell.angle_gamma   90.00
#
_symmetry.space_group_name_H-M   'P 1'
#
loop_
_entity.id
_entity.type
_entity.pdbx_description
1 polymer ?
#
loop_
_entity_poly.entity_id
_entity_poly.type
_entity_poly.pdbx_seq_one_letter_code
_entity_poly.pdbx_strand_id
1 'polypeptide(L)'
;MLQSLHVHNFALLEDAHADFTPGFNVFTGETGAGKSILIDAFGMVLGGRSSADYVRSGTDGLWVQAVFDVSGQQELKALLAEHGLEPEEDLFLKRQISAAGKSRAYINGVQVPLAVLKAIGARLVDIHGQHENQALLKPDAPLHLTDAFGGPKLAQALQEYKQLYSEYTAAVKHLSSLEQENEQQDLLLDRYAWEIKEISDAALKPGEEDGLEAEARLLQNSERIMKAVDSSYQQLDEEDAILSRLARVRDQLQYAARYDSRLAPLAECADSAWISLDDCRTELSEYMAGSEFNGERAAQVQQRLDIIYRLQKKYGGSTQLALDYLQQTQEKLEQLQQIAKLLEQAQKAVAEAVVRLGRAAAVLTKLREASAQALAQRITQHIRDLAMPNGVLQIKCGQLDKFMPLGRDELKFIFSANMGEPLNDLEKVASGGELSRIALAVKTVLMNSGDVATMVFDEIDTGVGGVTAQKMAEKIAAISSVGQVLCITHLQQIAAFADNHIHIEKQSADGRTVTQLTTLDYNGRLQELVRMTAGATASRAAFESATELLQGAEQIKSSLKRLQEK
;
A
#
# COMPACT_ATOMS: atom_id res chain seq x y z
N MET A 1 -6.55 8.65 -31.92
CA MET A 1 -7.86 9.18 -32.35
C MET A 1 -8.67 8.06 -32.97
N LEU A 2 -10.00 8.06 -32.85
CA LEU A 2 -10.88 7.05 -33.49
C LEU A 2 -10.86 7.25 -35.00
N GLN A 3 -10.60 6.18 -35.74
CA GLN A 3 -10.60 6.16 -37.22
C GLN A 3 -11.90 5.60 -37.77
N SER A 4 -12.36 4.45 -37.22
CA SER A 4 -13.59 3.82 -37.70
C SER A 4 -14.29 3.04 -36.60
N LEU A 5 -15.61 2.85 -36.75
CA LEU A 5 -16.46 1.99 -35.95
C LEU A 5 -17.26 1.08 -36.86
N HIS A 6 -17.20 -0.22 -36.61
CA HIS A 6 -17.97 -1.21 -37.34
C HIS A 6 -18.85 -2.00 -36.35
N VAL A 7 -20.13 -2.01 -36.59
CA VAL A 7 -21.16 -2.63 -35.74
C VAL A 7 -21.94 -3.66 -36.53
N HIS A 8 -22.03 -4.89 -36.03
CA HIS A 8 -22.72 -5.97 -36.70
C HIS A 8 -23.73 -6.65 -35.77
N ASN A 9 -24.98 -6.77 -36.23
CA ASN A 9 -26.12 -7.39 -35.54
C ASN A 9 -26.43 -6.81 -34.14
N PHE A 10 -26.25 -5.51 -33.97
CA PHE A 10 -26.48 -4.81 -32.71
C PHE A 10 -27.85 -4.08 -32.74
N ALA A 11 -28.83 -4.63 -32.06
CA ALA A 11 -30.22 -4.12 -32.02
C ALA A 11 -30.78 -3.81 -33.44
N LEU A 12 -30.95 -2.53 -33.79
CA LEU A 12 -31.43 -2.10 -35.11
C LEU A 12 -30.34 -1.98 -36.16
N LEU A 13 -29.08 -2.05 -35.76
CA LEU A 13 -27.91 -1.98 -36.64
C LEU A 13 -27.58 -3.39 -37.14
N GLU A 14 -27.85 -3.70 -38.40
CA GLU A 14 -27.54 -4.99 -39.01
C GLU A 14 -26.06 -5.05 -39.41
N ASP A 15 -25.62 -4.09 -40.20
CA ASP A 15 -24.23 -3.89 -40.58
C ASP A 15 -24.00 -2.39 -40.80
N ALA A 16 -23.36 -1.73 -39.83
CA ALA A 16 -23.16 -0.29 -39.83
C ALA A 16 -21.68 0.05 -39.70
N HIS A 17 -21.19 0.81 -40.66
CA HIS A 17 -19.81 1.28 -40.70
C HIS A 17 -19.77 2.80 -40.71
N ALA A 18 -18.94 3.41 -39.89
CA ALA A 18 -18.71 4.83 -39.84
C ALA A 18 -17.22 5.13 -39.79
N ASP A 19 -16.76 6.03 -40.69
CA ASP A 19 -15.42 6.59 -40.69
C ASP A 19 -15.42 7.98 -40.02
N PHE A 20 -14.38 8.23 -39.23
CA PHE A 20 -14.23 9.45 -38.47
C PHE A 20 -13.02 10.23 -38.91
N THR A 21 -13.14 11.55 -38.87
CA THR A 21 -12.04 12.46 -39.15
C THR A 21 -11.54 13.11 -37.85
N PRO A 22 -10.28 13.57 -37.78
CA PRO A 22 -9.86 14.50 -36.77
C PRO A 22 -10.79 15.70 -36.71
N GLY A 23 -10.99 16.31 -35.53
CA GLY A 23 -11.86 17.45 -35.35
C GLY A 23 -13.28 17.07 -34.92
N PHE A 24 -14.30 17.75 -35.41
CA PHE A 24 -15.67 17.64 -34.92
C PHE A 24 -16.53 16.73 -35.79
N ASN A 25 -16.87 15.55 -35.29
CA ASN A 25 -17.77 14.60 -35.94
C ASN A 25 -19.17 14.70 -35.32
N VAL A 26 -20.19 14.88 -36.12
CA VAL A 26 -21.57 15.06 -35.67
C VAL A 26 -22.47 13.99 -36.25
N PHE A 27 -23.35 13.47 -35.39
CA PHE A 27 -24.42 12.56 -35.77
C PHE A 27 -25.78 13.29 -35.68
N THR A 28 -26.52 13.30 -36.78
CA THR A 28 -27.92 13.76 -36.83
C THR A 28 -28.84 12.64 -37.30
N GLY A 29 -30.13 12.83 -37.19
CA GLY A 29 -31.15 11.89 -37.61
C GLY A 29 -32.40 12.01 -36.75
N GLU A 30 -33.45 11.25 -37.06
CA GLU A 30 -34.71 11.24 -36.30
C GLU A 30 -34.57 10.66 -34.89
N THR A 31 -35.42 11.13 -33.95
CA THR A 31 -35.54 10.54 -32.62
C THR A 31 -35.94 9.07 -32.74
N GLY A 32 -35.14 8.18 -32.08
CA GLY A 32 -35.36 6.72 -32.21
C GLY A 32 -34.73 6.07 -33.45
N ALA A 33 -33.98 6.83 -34.30
CA ALA A 33 -33.29 6.27 -35.47
C ALA A 33 -32.07 5.40 -35.14
N GLY A 34 -31.74 5.22 -33.88
CA GLY A 34 -30.59 4.40 -33.46
C GLY A 34 -29.40 5.19 -32.98
N LYS A 35 -29.55 6.52 -32.75
CA LYS A 35 -28.46 7.39 -32.25
C LYS A 35 -27.90 6.88 -30.92
N SER A 36 -28.73 6.64 -29.92
CA SER A 36 -28.30 6.10 -28.61
C SER A 36 -27.75 4.68 -28.72
N ILE A 37 -28.28 3.87 -29.66
CA ILE A 37 -27.80 2.50 -29.93
C ILE A 37 -26.35 2.53 -30.43
N LEU A 38 -25.96 3.56 -31.20
CA LEU A 38 -24.57 3.73 -31.64
C LEU A 38 -23.62 4.03 -30.47
N ILE A 39 -24.07 4.88 -29.51
CA ILE A 39 -23.31 5.17 -28.29
C ILE A 39 -23.18 3.92 -27.41
N ASP A 40 -24.27 3.16 -27.27
CA ASP A 40 -24.23 1.87 -26.52
C ASP A 40 -23.24 0.90 -27.15
N ALA A 41 -23.23 0.79 -28.49
CA ALA A 41 -22.25 -0.04 -29.21
C ALA A 41 -20.82 0.46 -28.99
N PHE A 42 -20.64 1.77 -29.01
CA PHE A 42 -19.35 2.41 -28.75
C PHE A 42 -18.89 2.19 -27.28
N GLY A 43 -19.75 2.42 -26.32
CA GLY A 43 -19.47 2.11 -24.90
C GLY A 43 -19.15 0.63 -24.69
N MET A 44 -19.83 -0.27 -25.39
CA MET A 44 -19.58 -1.70 -25.30
C MET A 44 -18.17 -2.08 -25.78
N VAL A 45 -17.70 -1.56 -26.91
CA VAL A 45 -16.35 -1.90 -27.43
C VAL A 45 -15.23 -1.35 -26.56
N LEU A 46 -15.48 -0.29 -25.78
CA LEU A 46 -14.56 0.28 -24.80
C LEU A 46 -14.57 -0.45 -23.45
N GLY A 47 -15.35 -1.54 -23.31
CA GLY A 47 -15.39 -2.34 -22.08
C GLY A 47 -16.55 -2.00 -21.13
N GLY A 48 -17.53 -1.21 -21.57
CA GLY A 48 -18.75 -0.89 -20.85
C GLY A 48 -19.67 -2.11 -20.62
N ARG A 49 -20.79 -1.90 -19.93
CA ARG A 49 -21.80 -2.95 -19.71
C ARG A 49 -22.40 -3.40 -21.03
N SER A 50 -22.76 -4.67 -21.13
CA SER A 50 -23.39 -5.24 -22.31
C SER A 50 -24.42 -6.28 -21.90
N SER A 51 -25.52 -6.39 -22.66
CA SER A 51 -26.57 -7.39 -22.47
C SER A 51 -26.74 -8.21 -23.74
N ALA A 52 -27.21 -9.44 -23.59
CA ALA A 52 -27.69 -10.26 -24.71
C ALA A 52 -28.90 -9.64 -25.42
N ASP A 53 -29.60 -8.72 -24.76
CA ASP A 53 -30.77 -8.01 -25.33
C ASP A 53 -30.37 -7.12 -26.53
N TYR A 54 -29.09 -6.75 -26.64
CA TYR A 54 -28.60 -6.04 -27.82
C TYR A 54 -28.38 -6.93 -29.04
N VAL A 55 -28.42 -8.27 -28.88
CA VAL A 55 -28.27 -9.19 -30.02
C VAL A 55 -29.54 -9.14 -30.88
N ARG A 56 -29.36 -8.81 -32.17
CA ARG A 56 -30.47 -8.74 -33.13
C ARG A 56 -31.24 -10.07 -33.17
N SER A 57 -32.57 -10.02 -33.08
CA SER A 57 -33.40 -11.20 -33.07
C SER A 57 -33.20 -12.04 -34.35
N GLY A 58 -32.91 -13.34 -34.15
CA GLY A 58 -32.69 -14.30 -35.23
C GLY A 58 -31.23 -14.39 -35.70
N THR A 59 -30.28 -13.81 -34.94
CA THR A 59 -28.85 -13.97 -35.22
C THR A 59 -28.13 -14.70 -34.07
N ASP A 60 -26.98 -15.30 -34.35
CA ASP A 60 -26.18 -16.07 -33.38
C ASP A 60 -25.41 -15.21 -32.39
N GLY A 61 -25.28 -13.92 -32.69
CA GLY A 61 -24.56 -12.96 -31.85
C GLY A 61 -24.27 -11.64 -32.55
N LEU A 62 -23.71 -10.72 -31.82
CA LEU A 62 -23.28 -9.42 -32.30
C LEU A 62 -21.77 -9.23 -32.13
N TRP A 63 -21.19 -8.30 -32.87
CA TRP A 63 -19.86 -7.78 -32.59
C TRP A 63 -19.75 -6.29 -32.93
N VAL A 64 -18.87 -5.61 -32.19
CA VAL A 64 -18.50 -4.23 -32.44
C VAL A 64 -16.98 -4.16 -32.50
N GLN A 65 -16.45 -3.44 -33.47
CA GLN A 65 -15.02 -3.19 -33.66
C GLN A 65 -14.78 -1.69 -33.83
N ALA A 66 -13.78 -1.17 -33.12
CA ALA A 66 -13.30 0.21 -33.25
C ALA A 66 -11.80 0.20 -33.58
N VAL A 67 -11.38 1.10 -34.44
CA VAL A 67 -9.98 1.28 -34.85
C VAL A 67 -9.52 2.66 -34.41
N PHE A 68 -8.39 2.72 -33.72
CA PHE A 68 -7.79 3.93 -33.18
C PHE A 68 -6.37 4.14 -33.67
N ASP A 69 -6.04 5.32 -34.14
CA ASP A 69 -4.67 5.78 -34.29
C ASP A 69 -4.11 6.15 -32.91
N VAL A 70 -3.04 5.43 -32.51
CA VAL A 70 -2.34 5.61 -31.23
C VAL A 70 -0.85 5.96 -31.43
N SER A 71 -0.46 6.39 -32.60
CA SER A 71 0.93 6.68 -32.98
C SER A 71 1.63 7.64 -32.01
N GLY A 72 0.94 8.65 -31.50
CA GLY A 72 1.46 9.67 -30.57
C GLY A 72 1.32 9.35 -29.07
N GLN A 73 0.73 8.21 -28.66
CA GLN A 73 0.36 7.95 -27.28
C GLN A 73 1.35 7.00 -26.58
N GLN A 74 2.48 7.53 -26.11
CA GLN A 74 3.55 6.76 -25.44
C GLN A 74 3.09 6.01 -24.18
N GLU A 75 2.27 6.66 -23.33
CA GLU A 75 1.76 6.04 -22.10
C GLU A 75 0.83 4.85 -22.38
N LEU A 76 0.00 4.96 -23.43
CA LEU A 76 -0.86 3.87 -23.85
C LEU A 76 -0.05 2.70 -24.42
N LYS A 77 1.02 2.99 -25.18
CA LYS A 77 1.94 1.97 -25.71
C LYS A 77 2.64 1.23 -24.57
N ALA A 78 3.05 1.92 -23.51
CA ALA A 78 3.62 1.29 -22.32
C ALA A 78 2.61 0.38 -21.62
N LEU A 79 1.36 0.84 -21.45
CA LEU A 79 0.28 0.04 -20.85
C LEU A 79 -0.05 -1.22 -21.67
N LEU A 80 -0.04 -1.14 -23.01
CA LEU A 80 -0.22 -2.30 -23.88
C LEU A 80 0.91 -3.32 -23.67
N ALA A 81 2.16 -2.86 -23.61
CA ALA A 81 3.34 -3.71 -23.40
C ALA A 81 3.30 -4.41 -22.02
N GLU A 82 2.85 -3.75 -20.96
CA GLU A 82 2.63 -4.35 -19.62
C GLU A 82 1.66 -5.55 -19.65
N HIS A 83 0.69 -5.50 -20.59
CA HIS A 83 -0.28 -6.60 -20.79
C HIS A 83 0.15 -7.59 -21.86
N GLY A 84 1.38 -7.52 -22.37
CA GLY A 84 1.92 -8.44 -23.39
C GLY A 84 1.31 -8.24 -24.78
N LEU A 85 0.78 -7.03 -25.06
CA LEU A 85 0.21 -6.65 -26.34
C LEU A 85 1.23 -5.80 -27.12
N GLU A 86 1.45 -6.13 -28.40
CA GLU A 86 2.36 -5.35 -29.25
C GLU A 86 1.74 -3.97 -29.55
N PRO A 87 2.48 -2.86 -29.27
CA PRO A 87 2.02 -1.51 -29.56
C PRO A 87 2.22 -1.17 -31.05
N GLU A 88 1.18 -1.34 -31.85
CA GLU A 88 1.10 -0.91 -33.24
C GLU A 88 0.67 0.56 -33.35
N GLU A 89 0.72 1.16 -34.55
CA GLU A 89 0.23 2.50 -34.81
C GLU A 89 -1.29 2.53 -34.77
N ASP A 90 -1.95 1.50 -35.34
CA ASP A 90 -3.38 1.30 -35.29
C ASP A 90 -3.74 0.25 -34.22
N LEU A 91 -4.70 0.59 -33.37
CA LEU A 91 -5.20 -0.26 -32.30
C LEU A 91 -6.62 -0.73 -32.61
N PHE A 92 -6.81 -2.03 -32.76
CA PHE A 92 -8.08 -2.67 -33.04
C PHE A 92 -8.71 -3.18 -31.74
N LEU A 93 -9.79 -2.57 -31.30
CA LEU A 93 -10.62 -3.07 -30.21
C LEU A 93 -11.82 -3.81 -30.80
N LYS A 94 -12.09 -5.02 -30.34
CA LYS A 94 -13.28 -5.79 -30.77
C LYS A 94 -13.95 -6.46 -29.59
N ARG A 95 -15.27 -6.40 -29.56
CA ARG A 95 -16.08 -7.12 -28.58
C ARG A 95 -17.18 -7.93 -29.27
N GLN A 96 -17.35 -9.17 -28.84
CA GLN A 96 -18.36 -10.10 -29.36
C GLN A 96 -19.26 -10.57 -28.23
N ILE A 97 -20.55 -10.69 -28.51
CA ILE A 97 -21.55 -11.27 -27.59
C ILE A 97 -22.38 -12.27 -28.38
N SER A 98 -22.44 -13.49 -27.90
CA SER A 98 -23.32 -14.52 -28.47
C SER A 98 -24.76 -14.34 -27.98
N ALA A 99 -25.74 -14.90 -28.70
CA ALA A 99 -27.16 -14.96 -28.29
C ALA A 99 -27.34 -15.62 -26.90
N ALA A 100 -26.40 -16.49 -26.47
CA ALA A 100 -26.36 -17.09 -25.14
C ALA A 100 -25.72 -16.21 -24.06
N GLY A 101 -25.39 -14.94 -24.34
CA GLY A 101 -24.84 -13.98 -23.41
C GLY A 101 -23.31 -14.12 -23.13
N LYS A 102 -22.61 -15.02 -23.83
CA LYS A 102 -21.15 -15.13 -23.69
C LYS A 102 -20.45 -13.93 -24.34
N SER A 103 -19.66 -13.18 -23.55
CA SER A 103 -18.91 -12.02 -24.02
C SER A 103 -17.42 -12.35 -24.17
N ARG A 104 -16.81 -11.90 -25.28
CA ARG A 104 -15.37 -11.99 -25.55
C ARG A 104 -14.85 -10.63 -25.99
N ALA A 105 -13.67 -10.28 -25.50
CA ALA A 105 -12.97 -9.03 -25.82
C ALA A 105 -11.64 -9.33 -26.51
N TYR A 106 -11.28 -8.52 -27.51
CA TYR A 106 -10.05 -8.69 -28.28
C TYR A 106 -9.37 -7.32 -28.47
N ILE A 107 -8.05 -7.33 -28.44
CA ILE A 107 -7.18 -6.19 -28.78
C ILE A 107 -6.15 -6.69 -29.80
N ASN A 108 -6.05 -6.08 -30.97
CA ASN A 108 -5.20 -6.51 -32.10
C ASN A 108 -5.35 -8.01 -32.40
N GLY A 109 -6.57 -8.53 -32.35
CA GLY A 109 -6.86 -9.95 -32.58
C GLY A 109 -6.57 -10.88 -31.40
N VAL A 110 -5.91 -10.43 -30.35
CA VAL A 110 -5.60 -11.21 -29.14
C VAL A 110 -6.78 -11.12 -28.15
N GLN A 111 -7.25 -12.27 -27.66
CA GLN A 111 -8.31 -12.29 -26.65
C GLN A 111 -7.77 -11.81 -25.30
N VAL A 112 -8.46 -10.83 -24.69
CA VAL A 112 -8.08 -10.22 -23.41
C VAL A 112 -9.20 -10.29 -22.36
N PRO A 113 -8.89 -10.21 -21.06
CA PRO A 113 -9.87 -9.98 -20.01
C PRO A 113 -10.60 -8.64 -20.21
N LEU A 114 -11.89 -8.58 -19.84
CA LEU A 114 -12.69 -7.35 -19.94
C LEU A 114 -12.09 -6.17 -19.16
N ALA A 115 -11.45 -6.44 -18.03
CA ALA A 115 -10.77 -5.42 -17.23
C ALA A 115 -9.65 -4.70 -18.00
N VAL A 116 -8.88 -5.45 -18.80
CA VAL A 116 -7.81 -4.90 -19.66
C VAL A 116 -8.40 -4.04 -20.77
N LEU A 117 -9.44 -4.55 -21.47
CA LEU A 117 -10.15 -3.77 -22.48
C LEU A 117 -10.69 -2.45 -21.91
N LYS A 118 -11.30 -2.50 -20.70
CA LYS A 118 -11.83 -1.31 -20.01
C LYS A 118 -10.74 -0.31 -19.63
N ALA A 119 -9.59 -0.78 -19.15
CA ALA A 119 -8.47 0.08 -18.78
C ALA A 119 -7.90 0.83 -19.99
N ILE A 120 -7.75 0.13 -21.12
CA ILE A 120 -7.26 0.70 -22.38
C ILE A 120 -8.32 1.62 -23.00
N GLY A 121 -9.59 1.20 -23.03
CA GLY A 121 -10.70 2.02 -23.55
C GLY A 121 -10.86 3.36 -22.82
N ALA A 122 -10.69 3.38 -21.51
CA ALA A 122 -10.75 4.59 -20.69
C ALA A 122 -9.62 5.61 -20.97
N ARG A 123 -8.51 5.17 -21.60
CA ARG A 123 -7.43 6.06 -22.05
C ARG A 123 -7.64 6.60 -23.47
N LEU A 124 -8.46 5.91 -24.25
CA LEU A 124 -8.72 6.28 -25.65
C LEU A 124 -9.87 7.27 -25.80
N VAL A 125 -10.93 7.08 -25.03
CA VAL A 125 -12.18 7.82 -25.20
C VAL A 125 -12.78 8.21 -23.85
N ASP A 126 -13.25 9.44 -23.77
CA ASP A 126 -14.03 10.00 -22.67
C ASP A 126 -15.48 10.22 -23.14
N ILE A 127 -16.42 9.41 -22.61
CA ILE A 127 -17.84 9.47 -23.01
C ILE A 127 -18.63 10.25 -21.95
N HIS A 128 -19.35 11.28 -22.41
CA HIS A 128 -20.20 12.13 -21.60
C HIS A 128 -21.68 11.99 -22.04
N GLY A 129 -22.49 11.21 -21.30
CA GLY A 129 -23.89 10.93 -21.58
C GLY A 129 -24.64 10.35 -20.39
N GLN A 130 -25.91 10.01 -20.58
CA GLN A 130 -26.85 9.61 -19.51
C GLN A 130 -26.37 8.39 -18.66
N HIS A 131 -25.51 7.54 -19.21
CA HIS A 131 -25.08 6.29 -18.55
C HIS A 131 -23.58 6.22 -18.22
N GLU A 132 -22.74 7.17 -18.63
CA GLU A 132 -21.27 7.04 -18.56
C GLU A 132 -20.47 8.28 -18.12
N ASN A 133 -21.06 9.27 -17.46
CA ASN A 133 -20.34 10.41 -16.87
C ASN A 133 -19.34 9.99 -15.75
N GLN A 134 -18.70 8.81 -15.90
CA GLN A 134 -17.91 8.18 -14.84
C GLN A 134 -16.56 8.88 -14.60
N ALA A 135 -15.96 9.52 -15.61
CA ALA A 135 -14.64 10.12 -15.44
C ALA A 135 -14.67 11.36 -14.51
N LEU A 136 -15.67 12.25 -14.69
CA LEU A 136 -15.82 13.46 -13.87
C LEU A 136 -16.32 13.14 -12.45
N LEU A 137 -17.08 12.05 -12.30
CA LEU A 137 -17.67 11.59 -11.03
C LEU A 137 -16.73 10.68 -10.22
N LYS A 138 -15.56 10.31 -10.75
CA LYS A 138 -14.57 9.56 -9.96
C LYS A 138 -14.13 10.38 -8.75
N PRO A 139 -13.98 9.77 -7.58
CA PRO A 139 -13.58 10.50 -6.36
C PRO A 139 -12.25 11.24 -6.47
N ASP A 140 -11.34 10.76 -7.33
CA ASP A 140 -10.00 11.33 -7.56
C ASP A 140 -9.96 12.36 -8.71
N ALA A 141 -11.03 12.46 -9.52
CA ALA A 141 -11.08 13.39 -10.65
C ALA A 141 -10.82 14.87 -10.26
N PRO A 142 -11.44 15.42 -9.19
CA PRO A 142 -11.19 16.81 -8.82
C PRO A 142 -9.71 17.08 -8.48
N LEU A 143 -9.03 16.11 -7.87
CA LEU A 143 -7.61 16.19 -7.54
C LEU A 143 -6.75 16.23 -8.80
N HIS A 144 -6.94 15.27 -9.71
CA HIS A 144 -6.18 15.21 -10.97
C HIS A 144 -6.39 16.42 -11.85
N LEU A 145 -7.64 16.90 -11.99
CA LEU A 145 -7.97 18.07 -12.77
C LEU A 145 -7.37 19.36 -12.17
N THR A 146 -7.36 19.46 -10.84
CA THR A 146 -6.71 20.58 -10.14
C THR A 146 -5.19 20.54 -10.33
N ASP A 147 -4.58 19.37 -10.24
CA ASP A 147 -3.14 19.19 -10.45
C ASP A 147 -2.75 19.53 -11.90
N ALA A 148 -3.52 19.09 -12.89
CA ALA A 148 -3.32 19.42 -14.31
C ALA A 148 -3.46 20.93 -14.59
N PHE A 149 -4.42 21.61 -13.94
CA PHE A 149 -4.63 23.03 -14.07
C PHE A 149 -3.55 23.89 -13.38
N GLY A 150 -2.96 23.38 -12.28
CA GLY A 150 -2.04 24.13 -11.42
C GLY A 150 -0.69 24.47 -12.02
N GLY A 151 -0.38 23.90 -13.18
CA GLY A 151 0.81 24.22 -13.96
C GLY A 151 2.14 23.77 -13.34
N PRO A 152 3.29 24.29 -13.85
CA PRO A 152 4.62 23.74 -13.51
C PRO A 152 4.98 23.80 -12.02
N LYS A 153 4.53 24.84 -11.30
CA LYS A 153 4.83 25.01 -9.87
C LYS A 153 4.17 23.92 -9.02
N LEU A 154 2.93 23.60 -9.34
CA LEU A 154 2.21 22.53 -8.63
C LEU A 154 2.75 21.16 -9.01
N ALA A 155 3.07 20.93 -10.28
CA ALA A 155 3.69 19.69 -10.76
C ALA A 155 5.04 19.43 -10.06
N GLN A 156 5.88 20.46 -9.89
CA GLN A 156 7.14 20.36 -9.17
C GLN A 156 6.93 20.02 -7.70
N ALA A 157 5.99 20.69 -7.02
CA ALA A 157 5.68 20.41 -5.61
C ALA A 157 5.12 18.98 -5.42
N LEU A 158 4.32 18.49 -6.36
CA LEU A 158 3.82 17.12 -6.35
C LEU A 158 4.95 16.10 -6.57
N GLN A 159 5.90 16.39 -7.45
CA GLN A 159 7.06 15.53 -7.67
C GLN A 159 7.95 15.46 -6.42
N GLU A 160 8.23 16.60 -5.78
CA GLU A 160 8.97 16.66 -4.51
C GLU A 160 8.25 15.87 -3.41
N TYR A 161 6.92 16.04 -3.29
CA TYR A 161 6.13 15.28 -2.34
C TYR A 161 6.21 13.76 -2.59
N LYS A 162 6.07 13.30 -3.84
CA LYS A 162 6.16 11.88 -4.21
C LYS A 162 7.52 11.27 -3.84
N GLN A 163 8.60 12.01 -4.04
CA GLN A 163 9.93 11.58 -3.65
C GLN A 163 10.03 11.39 -2.13
N LEU A 164 9.61 12.39 -1.35
CA LEU A 164 9.63 12.33 0.12
C LEU A 164 8.67 11.25 0.66
N TYR A 165 7.54 11.01 -0.01
CA TYR A 165 6.63 9.93 0.34
C TYR A 165 7.26 8.55 0.12
N SER A 166 8.03 8.37 -0.94
CA SER A 166 8.80 7.14 -1.18
C SER A 166 9.87 6.91 -0.10
N GLU A 167 10.59 7.97 0.31
CA GLU A 167 11.56 7.91 1.43
C GLU A 167 10.87 7.54 2.75
N TYR A 168 9.73 8.16 3.05
CA TYR A 168 8.93 7.86 4.24
C TYR A 168 8.46 6.41 4.26
N THR A 169 7.89 5.92 3.16
CA THR A 169 7.40 4.53 3.09
C THR A 169 8.51 3.51 3.20
N ALA A 170 9.70 3.79 2.65
CA ALA A 170 10.90 2.96 2.81
C ALA A 170 11.37 2.94 4.28
N ALA A 171 11.41 4.10 4.95
CA ALA A 171 11.78 4.19 6.36
C ALA A 171 10.80 3.45 7.28
N VAL A 172 9.48 3.58 7.04
CA VAL A 172 8.45 2.85 7.80
C VAL A 172 8.58 1.34 7.60
N LYS A 173 8.82 0.89 6.37
CA LYS A 173 9.01 -0.54 6.08
C LYS A 173 10.27 -1.09 6.76
N HIS A 174 11.35 -0.31 6.77
CA HIS A 174 12.58 -0.70 7.46
C HIS A 174 12.39 -0.78 8.97
N LEU A 175 11.71 0.20 9.58
CA LEU A 175 11.36 0.17 11.00
C LEU A 175 10.53 -1.07 11.33
N SER A 176 9.49 -1.36 10.56
CA SER A 176 8.62 -2.53 10.78
C SER A 176 9.38 -3.86 10.69
N SER A 177 10.37 -3.97 9.79
CA SER A 177 11.21 -5.18 9.73
C SER A 177 12.08 -5.35 10.98
N LEU A 178 12.67 -4.25 11.50
CA LEU A 178 13.46 -4.28 12.73
C LEU A 178 12.59 -4.57 13.96
N GLU A 179 11.37 -4.04 14.02
CA GLU A 179 10.42 -4.31 15.09
C GLU A 179 10.03 -5.80 15.15
N GLN A 180 9.79 -6.44 14.00
CA GLN A 180 9.53 -7.87 13.93
C GLN A 180 10.72 -8.72 14.39
N GLU A 181 11.95 -8.31 14.07
CA GLU A 181 13.16 -8.96 14.54
C GLU A 181 13.34 -8.78 16.06
N ASN A 182 12.91 -7.66 16.63
CA ASN A 182 13.05 -7.31 18.05
C ASN A 182 11.96 -7.92 18.96
N GLU A 183 10.79 -8.24 18.46
CA GLU A 183 9.62 -8.69 19.28
C GLU A 183 9.89 -9.91 20.19
N GLN A 184 10.92 -10.71 19.89
CA GLN A 184 11.34 -11.88 20.69
C GLN A 184 12.56 -11.62 21.59
N GLN A 185 13.13 -10.43 21.60
CA GLN A 185 14.49 -10.18 22.07
C GLN A 185 14.58 -9.51 23.45
N ASP A 186 13.61 -8.75 23.89
CA ASP A 186 13.65 -8.05 25.19
C ASP A 186 13.78 -9.02 26.37
N LEU A 187 13.08 -10.16 26.33
CA LEU A 187 13.20 -11.23 27.34
C LEU A 187 14.59 -11.92 27.31
N LEU A 188 15.22 -11.98 26.14
CA LEU A 188 16.55 -12.60 25.98
C LEU A 188 17.65 -11.67 26.46
N LEU A 189 17.53 -10.35 26.32
CA LEU A 189 18.49 -9.35 26.80
C LEU A 189 18.70 -9.45 28.31
N ASP A 190 17.60 -9.46 29.09
CA ASP A 190 17.66 -9.56 30.54
C ASP A 190 18.24 -10.92 30.98
N ARG A 191 17.85 -11.98 30.31
CA ARG A 191 18.35 -13.32 30.58
C ARG A 191 19.84 -13.45 30.32
N TYR A 192 20.32 -13.01 29.14
CA TYR A 192 21.74 -13.08 28.80
C TYR A 192 22.60 -12.20 29.70
N ALA A 193 22.14 -11.00 30.04
CA ALA A 193 22.82 -10.12 30.95
C ALA A 193 22.99 -10.76 32.35
N TRP A 194 21.95 -11.45 32.84
CA TRP A 194 22.01 -12.16 34.11
C TRP A 194 22.94 -13.39 34.07
N GLU A 195 22.87 -14.19 33.00
CA GLU A 195 23.74 -15.37 32.82
C GLU A 195 25.21 -14.98 32.71
N ILE A 196 25.51 -13.91 31.94
CA ILE A 196 26.86 -13.36 31.83
C ILE A 196 27.37 -12.90 33.20
N LYS A 197 26.55 -12.20 33.96
CA LYS A 197 26.93 -11.72 35.30
C LYS A 197 27.19 -12.87 36.24
N GLU A 198 26.33 -13.87 36.29
CA GLU A 198 26.46 -15.05 37.18
C GLU A 198 27.76 -15.81 36.93
N ILE A 199 28.13 -16.05 35.67
CA ILE A 199 29.37 -16.77 35.33
C ILE A 199 30.60 -15.88 35.54
N SER A 200 30.53 -14.60 35.18
CA SER A 200 31.66 -13.65 35.32
C SER A 200 31.99 -13.40 36.79
N ASP A 201 30.98 -13.16 37.63
CA ASP A 201 31.14 -12.94 39.07
C ASP A 201 31.81 -14.14 39.77
N ALA A 202 31.59 -15.34 39.24
CA ALA A 202 32.20 -16.58 39.75
C ALA A 202 33.69 -16.70 39.39
N ALA A 203 34.21 -15.92 38.42
CA ALA A 203 35.61 -15.88 38.00
C ALA A 203 36.25 -17.28 37.88
N LEU A 204 35.61 -18.17 37.12
CA LEU A 204 36.03 -19.55 36.89
C LEU A 204 37.41 -19.59 36.20
N LYS A 205 38.26 -20.51 36.61
CA LYS A 205 39.57 -20.75 35.99
C LYS A 205 39.68 -22.17 35.48
N PRO A 206 40.16 -22.40 34.25
CA PRO A 206 40.38 -23.72 33.72
C PRO A 206 41.32 -24.52 34.62
N GLY A 207 40.97 -25.74 35.01
CA GLY A 207 41.77 -26.63 35.83
C GLY A 207 41.80 -26.31 37.36
N GLU A 208 41.06 -25.25 37.81
CA GLU A 208 40.94 -24.91 39.24
C GLU A 208 40.28 -26.06 40.03
N GLU A 209 39.33 -26.75 39.44
CA GLU A 209 38.58 -27.86 40.03
C GLU A 209 39.50 -29.00 40.50
N ASP A 210 40.37 -29.48 39.61
CA ASP A 210 41.29 -30.61 39.92
C ASP A 210 42.17 -30.29 41.12
N GLY A 211 42.69 -29.05 41.20
CA GLY A 211 43.50 -28.58 42.29
C GLY A 211 42.73 -28.53 43.62
N LEU A 212 41.54 -27.96 43.59
CA LEU A 212 40.65 -27.86 44.74
C LEU A 212 40.14 -29.22 45.22
N GLU A 213 39.83 -30.14 44.30
CA GLU A 213 39.45 -31.53 44.68
C GLU A 213 40.60 -32.25 45.39
N ALA A 214 41.83 -32.13 44.87
CA ALA A 214 43.01 -32.72 45.54
C ALA A 214 43.21 -32.13 46.93
N GLU A 215 43.10 -30.81 47.08
CA GLU A 215 43.21 -30.11 48.38
C GLU A 215 42.07 -30.53 49.32
N ALA A 216 40.82 -30.62 48.83
CA ALA A 216 39.65 -31.05 49.60
C ALA A 216 39.83 -32.47 50.17
N ARG A 217 40.34 -33.39 49.35
CA ARG A 217 40.63 -34.78 49.80
C ARG A 217 41.68 -34.79 50.91
N LEU A 218 42.74 -34.03 50.80
CA LEU A 218 43.78 -33.90 51.83
C LEU A 218 43.18 -33.32 53.11
N LEU A 219 42.44 -32.24 53.05
CA LEU A 219 41.82 -31.60 54.21
C LEU A 219 40.78 -32.50 54.88
N GLN A 220 39.95 -33.26 54.11
CA GLN A 220 38.96 -34.18 54.61
C GLN A 220 39.63 -35.36 55.34
N ASN A 221 40.77 -35.87 54.83
CA ASN A 221 41.54 -36.92 55.51
C ASN A 221 42.15 -36.41 56.81
N SER A 222 42.72 -35.17 56.79
CA SER A 222 43.25 -34.51 57.98
C SER A 222 42.16 -34.30 59.04
N GLU A 223 40.95 -33.88 58.65
CA GLU A 223 39.81 -33.72 59.53
C GLU A 223 39.38 -35.08 60.21
N ARG A 224 39.33 -36.12 59.40
CA ARG A 224 39.01 -37.47 59.94
C ARG A 224 40.04 -37.96 60.96
N ILE A 225 41.32 -37.76 60.66
CA ILE A 225 42.42 -38.09 61.56
C ILE A 225 42.28 -37.30 62.86
N MET A 226 42.12 -35.95 62.75
CA MET A 226 41.98 -35.08 63.92
C MET A 226 40.78 -35.49 64.82
N LYS A 227 39.62 -35.75 64.20
CA LYS A 227 38.42 -36.18 64.93
C LYS A 227 38.69 -37.51 65.70
N ALA A 228 39.40 -38.46 65.07
CA ALA A 228 39.73 -39.72 65.72
C ALA A 228 40.71 -39.53 66.87
N VAL A 229 41.73 -38.70 66.66
CA VAL A 229 42.72 -38.35 67.69
C VAL A 229 42.08 -37.61 68.86
N ASP A 230 41.29 -36.61 68.61
CA ASP A 230 40.58 -35.84 69.64
C ASP A 230 39.61 -36.71 70.44
N SER A 231 38.81 -37.54 69.78
CA SER A 231 37.92 -38.48 70.43
C SER A 231 38.66 -39.49 71.27
N SER A 232 39.86 -39.94 70.83
CA SER A 232 40.70 -40.84 71.59
C SER A 232 41.29 -40.20 72.85
N TYR A 233 41.76 -38.95 72.67
CA TYR A 233 42.29 -38.13 73.77
C TYR A 233 41.22 -37.83 74.82
N GLN A 234 40.01 -37.45 74.49
CA GLN A 234 38.91 -37.18 75.40
C GLN A 234 38.54 -38.42 76.22
N GLN A 235 38.51 -39.64 75.59
CA GLN A 235 38.24 -40.87 76.29
C GLN A 235 39.33 -41.25 77.35
N LEU A 236 40.59 -40.72 77.19
CA LEU A 236 41.66 -40.93 78.16
C LEU A 236 41.68 -39.84 79.25
N ASP A 237 41.35 -38.59 78.95
CA ASP A 237 41.66 -37.38 79.78
C ASP A 237 40.44 -36.75 80.47
N GLU A 238 39.17 -37.03 80.11
CA GLU A 238 37.98 -36.45 80.72
C GLU A 238 37.75 -36.90 82.18
N GLU A 239 36.97 -36.12 82.93
CA GLU A 239 36.53 -36.39 84.27
C GLU A 239 35.77 -37.73 84.32
N ASP A 240 36.28 -38.74 85.01
CA ASP A 240 35.81 -40.12 85.00
C ASP A 240 36.19 -40.91 83.72
N ALA A 241 37.16 -40.49 82.95
CA ALA A 241 37.74 -41.21 81.80
C ALA A 241 38.61 -42.41 82.22
N ILE A 242 39.13 -43.09 81.15
CA ILE A 242 39.86 -44.38 81.38
C ILE A 242 41.02 -44.22 82.40
N LEU A 243 41.82 -43.16 82.28
CA LEU A 243 42.96 -42.92 83.19
C LEU A 243 42.50 -42.67 84.62
N SER A 244 41.46 -41.92 84.87
CA SER A 244 40.87 -41.64 86.17
C SER A 244 40.29 -42.90 86.82
N ARG A 245 39.65 -43.77 86.03
CA ARG A 245 39.12 -45.05 86.51
C ARG A 245 40.22 -46.03 86.81
N LEU A 246 41.21 -46.14 85.95
CA LEU A 246 42.34 -47.05 86.13
C LEU A 246 43.19 -46.62 87.33
N ALA A 247 43.39 -45.29 87.57
CA ALA A 247 44.05 -44.77 88.77
C ALA A 247 43.32 -45.23 90.05
N ARG A 248 42.01 -45.16 90.08
CA ARG A 248 41.22 -45.67 91.22
C ARG A 248 41.42 -47.18 91.43
N VAL A 249 41.43 -47.99 90.37
CA VAL A 249 41.70 -49.43 90.44
C VAL A 249 43.11 -49.67 90.91
N ARG A 250 44.12 -48.98 90.40
CA ARG A 250 45.53 -49.03 90.80
C ARG A 250 45.65 -48.76 92.28
N ASP A 251 45.10 -47.62 92.76
CA ASP A 251 45.19 -47.18 94.14
C ASP A 251 44.56 -48.21 95.14
N GLN A 252 43.39 -48.75 94.70
CA GLN A 252 42.72 -49.86 95.50
C GLN A 252 43.56 -51.08 95.53
N LEU A 253 44.15 -51.54 94.43
CA LEU A 253 45.04 -52.73 94.40
C LEU A 253 46.32 -52.48 95.17
N GLN A 254 46.93 -51.30 95.07
CA GLN A 254 48.12 -50.90 95.86
C GLN A 254 47.80 -50.90 97.34
N TYR A 255 46.65 -50.39 97.72
CA TYR A 255 46.19 -50.46 99.13
C TYR A 255 46.00 -51.91 99.58
N ALA A 256 45.33 -52.76 98.84
CA ALA A 256 45.08 -54.17 99.16
C ALA A 256 46.38 -55.02 99.23
N ALA A 257 47.34 -54.71 98.31
CA ALA A 257 48.65 -55.38 98.29
C ALA A 257 49.48 -55.19 99.61
N ARG A 258 49.21 -54.17 100.39
CA ARG A 258 49.82 -53.94 101.71
C ARG A 258 49.42 -54.99 102.71
N TYR A 259 48.27 -55.68 102.49
CA TYR A 259 47.71 -56.69 103.38
C TYR A 259 47.84 -58.12 102.83
N ASP A 260 47.93 -58.30 101.54
CA ASP A 260 48.14 -59.57 100.86
C ASP A 260 49.16 -59.41 99.69
N SER A 261 50.38 -59.93 99.93
CA SER A 261 51.50 -59.85 98.96
C SER A 261 51.20 -60.50 97.59
N ARG A 262 50.24 -61.42 97.52
CA ARG A 262 49.82 -62.08 96.28
C ARG A 262 49.15 -61.08 95.28
N LEU A 263 48.70 -59.92 95.78
CA LEU A 263 48.09 -58.85 94.97
C LEU A 263 49.12 -57.87 94.41
N ALA A 264 50.37 -57.93 94.87
CA ALA A 264 51.43 -57.03 94.42
C ALA A 264 51.63 -57.12 92.87
N PRO A 265 51.66 -58.27 92.21
CA PRO A 265 51.79 -58.32 90.74
C PRO A 265 50.63 -57.75 90.00
N LEU A 266 49.41 -57.75 90.57
CA LEU A 266 48.23 -57.14 89.99
C LEU A 266 48.25 -55.63 90.13
N ALA A 267 48.77 -55.10 91.25
CA ALA A 267 48.97 -53.67 91.44
C ALA A 267 50.04 -53.12 90.49
N GLU A 268 51.16 -53.83 90.27
CA GLU A 268 52.19 -53.47 89.29
C GLU A 268 51.64 -53.52 87.85
N CYS A 269 50.82 -54.51 87.53
CA CYS A 269 50.15 -54.57 86.22
C CYS A 269 49.23 -53.36 85.97
N ALA A 270 48.41 -52.98 86.95
CA ALA A 270 47.56 -51.83 86.90
C ALA A 270 48.35 -50.51 86.82
N ASP A 271 49.45 -50.37 87.49
CA ASP A 271 50.35 -49.24 87.44
C ASP A 271 51.04 -49.15 86.08
N SER A 272 51.58 -50.23 85.55
CA SER A 272 52.15 -50.32 84.20
C SER A 272 51.12 -49.96 83.10
N ALA A 273 49.89 -50.42 83.22
CA ALA A 273 48.83 -50.09 82.30
C ALA A 273 48.46 -48.59 82.36
N TRP A 274 48.45 -48.00 83.56
CA TRP A 274 48.18 -46.60 83.77
C TRP A 274 49.28 -45.75 83.12
N ILE A 275 50.57 -46.08 83.38
CA ILE A 275 51.71 -45.37 82.74
C ILE A 275 51.62 -45.45 81.21
N SER A 276 51.37 -46.62 80.63
CA SER A 276 51.31 -46.79 79.18
C SER A 276 50.16 -46.04 78.56
N LEU A 277 49.01 -45.88 79.22
CA LEU A 277 47.90 -45.10 78.76
C LEU A 277 48.13 -43.58 78.94
N ASP A 278 48.83 -43.14 79.99
CA ASP A 278 49.23 -41.73 80.19
C ASP A 278 50.28 -41.29 79.18
N ASP A 279 51.23 -42.15 78.82
CA ASP A 279 52.16 -41.90 77.70
C ASP A 279 51.39 -41.71 76.36
N CYS A 280 50.44 -42.61 76.10
CA CYS A 280 49.60 -42.56 74.92
C CYS A 280 48.79 -41.24 74.89
N ARG A 281 48.20 -40.84 76.03
CA ARG A 281 47.50 -39.54 76.15
C ARG A 281 48.43 -38.35 75.83
N THR A 282 49.67 -38.38 76.32
CA THR A 282 50.66 -37.35 76.09
C THR A 282 51.05 -37.27 74.60
N GLU A 283 51.33 -38.41 73.96
CA GLU A 283 51.62 -38.49 72.52
C GLU A 283 50.44 -37.99 71.66
N LEU A 284 49.20 -38.30 72.02
CA LEU A 284 48.01 -37.83 71.36
C LEU A 284 47.89 -36.28 71.50
N SER A 285 48.17 -35.70 72.67
CA SER A 285 48.18 -34.28 72.92
C SER A 285 49.25 -33.57 72.09
N GLU A 286 50.47 -34.14 72.05
CA GLU A 286 51.53 -33.59 71.20
C GLU A 286 51.21 -33.62 69.70
N TYR A 287 50.58 -34.72 69.25
CA TYR A 287 50.09 -34.81 67.84
C TYR A 287 49.03 -33.77 67.52
N MET A 288 48.09 -33.52 68.46
CA MET A 288 47.08 -32.49 68.30
C MET A 288 47.69 -31.07 68.21
N ALA A 289 48.67 -30.76 69.06
CA ALA A 289 49.36 -29.52 69.12
C ALA A 289 50.23 -29.24 67.85
N GLY A 290 50.80 -30.34 67.29
CA GLY A 290 51.64 -30.26 66.08
C GLY A 290 50.86 -30.31 64.73
N SER A 291 49.58 -30.55 64.76
CA SER A 291 48.76 -30.74 63.56
C SER A 291 48.18 -29.37 63.07
N GLU A 292 48.54 -28.94 61.86
CA GLU A 292 48.05 -27.73 61.23
C GLU A 292 46.69 -27.97 60.49
N PHE A 293 45.69 -28.57 61.13
CA PHE A 293 44.37 -28.64 60.53
C PHE A 293 43.69 -27.28 60.49
N ASN A 294 43.46 -26.76 59.24
CA ASN A 294 42.81 -25.47 59.01
C ASN A 294 41.36 -25.70 58.56
N GLY A 295 40.41 -25.72 59.50
CA GLY A 295 38.99 -25.89 59.23
C GLY A 295 38.37 -24.77 58.40
N GLU A 296 38.87 -23.54 58.53
CA GLU A 296 38.39 -22.41 57.70
C GLU A 296 38.74 -22.60 56.22
N ARG A 297 39.98 -23.10 55.98
CA ARG A 297 40.39 -23.42 54.60
C ARG A 297 39.58 -24.55 53.99
N ALA A 298 39.25 -25.59 54.75
CA ALA A 298 38.40 -26.68 54.29
C ALA A 298 37.01 -26.16 53.89
N ALA A 299 36.39 -25.29 54.69
CA ALA A 299 35.11 -24.68 54.38
C ALA A 299 35.18 -23.79 53.12
N GLN A 300 36.25 -23.00 52.95
CA GLN A 300 36.48 -22.16 51.77
C GLN A 300 36.60 -23.02 50.50
N VAL A 301 37.39 -24.10 50.54
CA VAL A 301 37.57 -25.01 49.40
C VAL A 301 36.25 -25.66 49.02
N GLN A 302 35.48 -26.15 50.00
CA GLN A 302 34.16 -26.76 49.73
C GLN A 302 33.18 -25.76 49.14
N GLN A 303 33.11 -24.56 49.71
CA GLN A 303 32.23 -23.50 49.16
C GLN A 303 32.61 -23.12 47.72
N ARG A 304 33.91 -23.07 47.41
CA ARG A 304 34.38 -22.80 46.06
C ARG A 304 34.02 -23.92 45.08
N LEU A 305 34.19 -25.17 45.46
CA LEU A 305 33.80 -26.33 44.66
C LEU A 305 32.29 -26.36 44.42
N ASP A 306 31.48 -26.05 45.44
CA ASP A 306 30.02 -26.00 45.29
C ASP A 306 29.57 -24.92 44.25
N ILE A 307 30.27 -23.80 44.21
CA ILE A 307 30.01 -22.75 43.17
C ILE A 307 30.37 -23.31 41.79
N ILE A 308 31.55 -23.92 41.65
CA ILE A 308 32.03 -24.47 40.39
C ILE A 308 31.05 -25.56 39.88
N TYR A 309 30.70 -26.52 40.68
CA TYR A 309 29.80 -27.62 40.30
C TYR A 309 28.39 -27.14 39.95
N ARG A 310 27.87 -26.14 40.69
CA ARG A 310 26.58 -25.56 40.39
C ARG A 310 26.58 -24.89 39.00
N LEU A 311 27.63 -24.15 38.67
CA LEU A 311 27.76 -23.49 37.37
C LEU A 311 28.02 -24.51 36.26
N GLN A 312 28.83 -25.51 36.47
CA GLN A 312 29.04 -26.62 35.53
C GLN A 312 27.72 -27.31 35.19
N LYS A 313 26.97 -27.72 36.23
CA LYS A 313 25.67 -28.39 36.04
C LYS A 313 24.69 -27.53 35.24
N LYS A 314 24.77 -26.20 35.38
CA LYS A 314 23.86 -25.27 34.71
C LYS A 314 24.30 -24.94 33.30
N TYR A 315 25.60 -24.87 33.02
CA TYR A 315 26.15 -24.30 31.79
C TYR A 315 27.02 -25.27 30.96
N GLY A 316 26.85 -26.58 31.09
CA GLY A 316 27.42 -27.50 30.11
C GLY A 316 28.23 -28.68 30.63
N GLY A 317 28.37 -28.86 31.98
CA GLY A 317 28.98 -30.04 32.58
C GLY A 317 30.49 -29.93 32.85
N SER A 318 31.18 -28.87 32.43
CA SER A 318 32.57 -28.59 32.75
C SER A 318 32.86 -27.09 32.83
N THR A 319 33.96 -26.71 33.53
CA THR A 319 34.42 -25.31 33.63
C THR A 319 34.70 -24.72 32.25
N GLN A 320 35.30 -25.47 31.34
CA GLN A 320 35.58 -25.01 29.98
C GLN A 320 34.29 -24.72 29.21
N LEU A 321 33.30 -25.61 29.25
CA LEU A 321 32.02 -25.44 28.59
C LEU A 321 31.22 -24.25 29.15
N ALA A 322 31.32 -24.00 30.47
CA ALA A 322 30.72 -22.80 31.09
C ALA A 322 31.36 -21.49 30.60
N LEU A 323 32.68 -21.48 30.39
CA LEU A 323 33.40 -20.35 29.84
C LEU A 323 33.10 -20.14 28.33
N ASP A 324 33.01 -21.22 27.55
CA ASP A 324 32.61 -21.18 26.14
C ASP A 324 31.17 -20.65 25.99
N TYR A 325 30.27 -21.08 26.89
CA TYR A 325 28.91 -20.57 26.97
C TYR A 325 28.87 -19.07 27.29
N LEU A 326 29.73 -18.62 28.23
CA LEU A 326 29.86 -17.20 28.55
C LEU A 326 30.23 -16.37 27.30
N GLN A 327 31.26 -16.81 26.55
CA GLN A 327 31.69 -16.14 25.35
C GLN A 327 30.58 -16.07 24.29
N GLN A 328 29.93 -17.19 23.99
CA GLN A 328 28.82 -17.25 23.04
C GLN A 328 27.65 -16.35 23.45
N THR A 329 27.37 -16.28 24.76
CA THR A 329 26.28 -15.46 25.29
C THR A 329 26.62 -13.96 25.22
N GLN A 330 27.90 -13.60 25.42
CA GLN A 330 28.38 -12.23 25.22
C GLN A 330 28.24 -11.79 23.76
N GLU A 331 28.65 -12.62 22.79
CA GLU A 331 28.50 -12.34 21.37
C GLU A 331 27.01 -12.14 20.97
N LYS A 332 26.12 -12.98 21.51
CA LYS A 332 24.68 -12.84 21.30
C LYS A 332 24.14 -11.53 21.91
N LEU A 333 24.56 -11.16 23.11
CA LEU A 333 24.14 -9.92 23.76
C LEU A 333 24.57 -8.69 22.95
N GLU A 334 25.80 -8.69 22.41
CA GLU A 334 26.29 -7.60 21.56
C GLU A 334 25.44 -7.47 20.27
N GLN A 335 25.09 -8.57 19.63
CA GLN A 335 24.20 -8.58 18.45
C GLN A 335 22.84 -7.95 18.77
N LEU A 336 22.23 -8.32 19.89
CA LEU A 336 20.95 -7.77 20.33
C LEU A 336 21.02 -6.28 20.63
N GLN A 337 22.10 -5.82 21.25
CA GLN A 337 22.31 -4.37 21.50
C GLN A 337 22.49 -3.58 20.22
N GLN A 338 23.11 -4.17 19.18
CA GLN A 338 23.19 -3.52 17.86
C GLN A 338 21.82 -3.35 17.22
N ILE A 339 20.93 -4.35 17.30
CA ILE A 339 19.55 -4.26 16.76
C ILE A 339 18.77 -3.16 17.50
N ALA A 340 18.83 -3.09 18.83
CA ALA A 340 18.19 -2.02 19.60
C ALA A 340 18.64 -0.62 19.16
N LYS A 341 19.94 -0.44 18.90
CA LYS A 341 20.50 0.82 18.38
C LYS A 341 20.01 1.15 16.96
N LEU A 342 19.92 0.12 16.08
CA LEU A 342 19.39 0.29 14.74
C LEU A 342 17.90 0.68 14.77
N LEU A 343 17.14 0.10 15.69
CA LEU A 343 15.72 0.41 15.89
C LEU A 343 15.53 1.89 16.32
N GLU A 344 16.33 2.38 17.27
CA GLU A 344 16.29 3.79 17.66
C GLU A 344 16.63 4.73 16.48
N GLN A 345 17.62 4.36 15.67
CA GLN A 345 17.99 5.13 14.47
C GLN A 345 16.87 5.11 13.43
N ALA A 346 16.23 3.96 13.20
CA ALA A 346 15.09 3.83 12.27
C ALA A 346 13.88 4.66 12.74
N GLN A 347 13.58 4.66 14.04
CA GLN A 347 12.51 5.50 14.62
C GLN A 347 12.79 6.99 14.39
N LYS A 348 14.02 7.45 14.62
CA LYS A 348 14.44 8.83 14.34
C LYS A 348 14.32 9.17 12.86
N ALA A 349 14.75 8.26 11.97
CA ALA A 349 14.63 8.46 10.52
C ALA A 349 13.15 8.60 10.08
N VAL A 350 12.23 7.78 10.62
CA VAL A 350 10.79 7.91 10.35
C VAL A 350 10.26 9.25 10.86
N ALA A 351 10.62 9.67 12.08
CA ALA A 351 10.19 10.95 12.64
C ALA A 351 10.65 12.15 11.78
N GLU A 352 11.90 12.14 11.32
CA GLU A 352 12.44 13.17 10.42
C GLU A 352 11.75 13.16 9.05
N ALA A 353 11.49 11.96 8.48
CA ALA A 353 10.76 11.81 7.22
C ALA A 353 9.35 12.37 7.34
N VAL A 354 8.62 12.11 8.44
CA VAL A 354 7.28 12.65 8.72
C VAL A 354 7.30 14.18 8.74
N VAL A 355 8.29 14.81 9.38
CA VAL A 355 8.40 16.27 9.44
C VAL A 355 8.67 16.86 8.05
N ARG A 356 9.59 16.27 7.26
CA ARG A 356 9.87 16.72 5.89
C ARG A 356 8.65 16.56 4.98
N LEU A 357 8.04 15.40 5.01
CA LEU A 357 6.83 15.10 4.22
C LEU A 357 5.66 16.01 4.60
N GLY A 358 5.47 16.30 5.89
CA GLY A 358 4.45 17.22 6.38
C GLY A 358 4.62 18.65 5.85
N ARG A 359 5.87 19.14 5.76
CA ARG A 359 6.17 20.46 5.16
C ARG A 359 5.84 20.48 3.66
N ALA A 360 6.26 19.46 2.92
CA ALA A 360 5.97 19.34 1.50
C ALA A 360 4.45 19.22 1.25
N ALA A 361 3.73 18.43 2.06
CA ALA A 361 2.27 18.34 2.01
C ALA A 361 1.59 19.70 2.22
N ALA A 362 2.05 20.50 3.19
CA ALA A 362 1.48 21.83 3.44
C ALA A 362 1.70 22.80 2.27
N VAL A 363 2.84 22.73 1.59
CA VAL A 363 3.11 23.51 0.37
C VAL A 363 2.17 23.07 -0.76
N LEU A 364 2.05 21.75 -0.97
CA LEU A 364 1.19 21.16 -2.00
C LEU A 364 -0.28 21.55 -1.77
N THR A 365 -0.78 21.45 -0.54
CA THR A 365 -2.15 21.85 -0.17
C THR A 365 -2.44 23.31 -0.54
N LYS A 366 -1.54 24.25 -0.18
CA LYS A 366 -1.73 25.66 -0.50
C LYS A 366 -1.79 25.92 -2.02
N LEU A 367 -0.94 25.26 -2.79
CA LEU A 367 -0.95 25.37 -4.24
C LEU A 367 -2.23 24.79 -4.84
N ARG A 368 -2.70 23.65 -4.31
CA ARG A 368 -3.97 23.03 -4.72
C ARG A 368 -5.18 23.88 -4.38
N GLU A 369 -5.26 24.46 -3.19
CA GLU A 369 -6.35 25.36 -2.80
C GLU A 369 -6.45 26.57 -3.75
N ALA A 370 -5.33 27.21 -4.06
CA ALA A 370 -5.30 28.32 -5.00
C ALA A 370 -5.71 27.90 -6.42
N SER A 371 -5.20 26.75 -6.90
CA SER A 371 -5.54 26.19 -8.21
C SER A 371 -7.00 25.74 -8.28
N ALA A 372 -7.53 25.10 -7.24
CA ALA A 372 -8.92 24.67 -7.14
C ALA A 372 -9.89 25.86 -7.21
N GLN A 373 -9.59 26.94 -6.50
CA GLN A 373 -10.39 28.16 -6.54
C GLN A 373 -10.39 28.78 -7.94
N ALA A 374 -9.23 28.93 -8.57
CA ALA A 374 -9.10 29.49 -9.91
C ALA A 374 -9.78 28.60 -10.97
N LEU A 375 -9.60 27.28 -10.88
CA LEU A 375 -10.25 26.29 -11.75
C LEU A 375 -11.77 26.37 -11.62
N ALA A 376 -12.30 26.36 -10.40
CA ALA A 376 -13.74 26.44 -10.13
C ALA A 376 -14.35 27.73 -10.69
N GLN A 377 -13.67 28.88 -10.55
CA GLN A 377 -14.11 30.14 -11.10
C GLN A 377 -14.19 30.10 -12.63
N ARG A 378 -13.15 29.59 -13.31
CA ARG A 378 -13.13 29.47 -14.78
C ARG A 378 -14.21 28.50 -15.26
N ILE A 379 -14.36 27.34 -14.64
CA ILE A 379 -15.42 26.39 -15.00
C ILE A 379 -16.80 27.04 -14.83
N THR A 380 -17.04 27.77 -13.74
CA THR A 380 -18.31 28.46 -13.48
C THR A 380 -18.63 29.49 -14.57
N GLN A 381 -17.64 30.21 -15.09
CA GLN A 381 -17.85 31.14 -16.20
C GLN A 381 -18.35 30.41 -17.46
N HIS A 382 -17.71 29.28 -17.81
CA HIS A 382 -18.13 28.45 -18.94
C HIS A 382 -19.50 27.80 -18.75
N ILE A 383 -19.82 27.36 -17.53
CA ILE A 383 -21.14 26.79 -17.18
C ILE A 383 -22.25 27.79 -17.43
N ARG A 384 -22.05 29.07 -17.08
CA ARG A 384 -23.04 30.13 -17.29
C ARG A 384 -23.35 30.39 -18.78
N ASP A 385 -22.36 30.20 -19.65
CA ASP A 385 -22.55 30.27 -21.10
C ASP A 385 -23.33 29.08 -21.67
N LEU A 386 -23.45 27.98 -20.92
CA LEU A 386 -24.01 26.68 -21.33
C LEU A 386 -25.42 26.43 -20.77
N ALA A 387 -26.32 27.41 -20.86
CA ALA A 387 -27.71 27.35 -20.38
C ALA A 387 -27.87 27.16 -18.85
N MET A 388 -26.87 27.49 -18.08
CA MET A 388 -26.92 27.46 -16.60
C MET A 388 -26.46 28.80 -16.02
N PRO A 389 -27.23 29.93 -16.24
CA PRO A 389 -26.78 31.26 -15.90
C PRO A 389 -26.51 31.47 -14.39
N ASN A 390 -27.20 30.70 -13.55
CA ASN A 390 -27.06 30.74 -12.11
C ASN A 390 -26.18 29.58 -11.57
N GLY A 391 -25.66 28.73 -12.45
CA GLY A 391 -24.82 27.61 -12.08
C GLY A 391 -23.54 28.07 -11.40
N VAL A 392 -23.20 27.41 -10.28
CA VAL A 392 -21.98 27.65 -9.51
C VAL A 392 -21.33 26.31 -9.19
N LEU A 393 -20.09 26.16 -9.64
CA LEU A 393 -19.27 25.01 -9.27
C LEU A 393 -18.18 25.47 -8.30
N GLN A 394 -17.97 24.70 -7.25
CA GLN A 394 -16.86 24.88 -6.31
C GLN A 394 -16.11 23.57 -6.12
N ILE A 395 -14.85 23.67 -5.74
CA ILE A 395 -14.03 22.52 -5.36
C ILE A 395 -13.79 22.63 -3.85
N LYS A 396 -14.41 21.74 -3.10
CA LYS A 396 -14.22 21.65 -1.65
C LYS A 396 -12.92 20.94 -1.39
N CYS A 397 -12.01 21.59 -0.64
CA CYS A 397 -10.75 21.01 -0.22
C CYS A 397 -10.90 20.50 1.24
N GLY A 398 -10.64 19.24 1.44
CA GLY A 398 -10.52 18.56 2.73
C GLY A 398 -9.11 18.03 2.94
N GLN A 399 -8.79 17.60 4.16
CA GLN A 399 -7.51 16.97 4.48
C GLN A 399 -7.74 15.60 5.10
N LEU A 400 -6.90 14.66 4.72
CA LEU A 400 -6.83 13.31 5.29
C LEU A 400 -5.86 13.28 6.48
N ASP A 401 -6.14 12.45 7.47
CA ASP A 401 -5.25 12.27 8.62
C ASP A 401 -3.93 11.55 8.26
N LYS A 402 -3.94 10.78 7.16
CA LYS A 402 -2.79 9.98 6.72
C LYS A 402 -2.16 10.57 5.46
N PHE A 403 -0.86 10.39 5.34
CA PHE A 403 -0.15 10.67 4.09
C PHE A 403 -0.51 9.61 3.05
N MET A 404 -0.89 10.07 1.85
CA MET A 404 -1.21 9.23 0.69
C MET A 404 -0.20 9.49 -0.44
N PRO A 405 -0.09 8.62 -1.45
CA PRO A 405 0.89 8.78 -2.53
C PRO A 405 0.80 10.11 -3.30
N LEU A 406 -0.37 10.73 -3.33
CA LEU A 406 -0.65 11.98 -4.04
C LEU A 406 -0.85 13.19 -3.09
N GLY A 407 -0.55 13.09 -1.82
CA GLY A 407 -0.76 14.17 -0.85
C GLY A 407 -1.71 13.77 0.28
N ARG A 408 -2.14 14.76 1.06
CA ARG A 408 -3.14 14.62 2.13
C ARG A 408 -4.48 15.26 1.77
N ASP A 409 -4.60 15.75 0.54
CA ASP A 409 -5.75 16.54 0.13
C ASP A 409 -6.85 15.63 -0.43
N GLU A 410 -8.08 15.86 0.00
CA GLU A 410 -9.30 15.31 -0.58
C GLU A 410 -10.07 16.44 -1.25
N LEU A 411 -10.22 16.40 -2.57
CA LEU A 411 -10.93 17.41 -3.34
C LEU A 411 -12.26 16.82 -3.84
N LYS A 412 -13.35 17.63 -3.70
CA LYS A 412 -14.69 17.22 -4.17
C LYS A 412 -15.34 18.34 -4.97
N PHE A 413 -15.94 18.00 -6.11
CA PHE A 413 -16.81 18.93 -6.83
C PHE A 413 -18.15 19.05 -6.11
N ILE A 414 -18.51 20.30 -5.81
CA ILE A 414 -19.83 20.65 -5.32
C ILE A 414 -20.46 21.64 -6.29
N PHE A 415 -21.73 21.47 -6.59
CA PHE A 415 -22.45 22.21 -7.60
C PHE A 415 -23.84 22.65 -7.12
N SER A 416 -24.28 23.80 -7.60
CA SER A 416 -25.66 24.26 -7.53
C SER A 416 -26.08 24.80 -8.90
N ALA A 417 -27.23 24.36 -9.40
CA ALA A 417 -27.77 24.81 -10.67
C ALA A 417 -28.52 26.14 -10.55
N ASN A 418 -29.13 26.43 -9.40
CA ASN A 418 -30.05 27.53 -9.21
C ASN A 418 -29.64 28.44 -8.06
N MET A 419 -30.01 29.75 -8.16
CA MET A 419 -29.83 30.68 -7.06
C MET A 419 -30.63 30.27 -5.83
N GLY A 420 -29.96 30.25 -4.65
CA GLY A 420 -30.62 29.95 -3.37
C GLY A 420 -30.65 28.46 -3.02
N GLU A 421 -30.26 27.57 -3.91
CA GLU A 421 -30.08 26.16 -3.60
C GLU A 421 -28.71 25.90 -2.95
N PRO A 422 -28.63 24.96 -2.01
CA PRO A 422 -27.37 24.60 -1.39
C PRO A 422 -26.45 23.92 -2.41
N LEU A 423 -25.15 24.13 -2.23
CA LEU A 423 -24.13 23.38 -2.97
C LEU A 423 -24.11 21.93 -2.48
N ASN A 424 -24.32 21.01 -3.37
CA ASN A 424 -24.31 19.56 -3.09
C ASN A 424 -23.28 18.85 -3.99
N ASP A 425 -22.96 17.61 -3.62
CA ASP A 425 -22.08 16.76 -4.43
C ASP A 425 -22.61 16.68 -5.87
N LEU A 426 -21.73 16.83 -6.83
CA LEU A 426 -22.07 16.87 -8.26
C LEU A 426 -22.93 15.67 -8.71
N GLU A 427 -22.66 14.49 -8.16
CA GLU A 427 -23.42 13.26 -8.44
C GLU A 427 -24.91 13.34 -8.10
N LYS A 428 -25.28 14.16 -7.11
CA LYS A 428 -26.64 14.20 -6.56
C LYS A 428 -27.52 15.26 -7.21
N VAL A 429 -26.95 16.22 -7.92
CA VAL A 429 -27.66 17.45 -8.31
C VAL A 429 -27.86 17.56 -9.81
N ALA A 430 -26.95 17.02 -10.62
CA ALA A 430 -26.96 17.27 -12.05
C ALA A 430 -27.73 16.17 -12.83
N SER A 431 -28.61 16.59 -13.73
CA SER A 431 -29.16 15.71 -14.75
C SER A 431 -28.12 15.29 -15.78
N GLY A 432 -28.36 14.26 -16.58
CA GLY A 432 -27.41 13.80 -17.62
C GLY A 432 -26.94 14.93 -18.55
N GLY A 433 -27.88 15.76 -19.04
CA GLY A 433 -27.55 16.89 -19.88
C GLY A 433 -26.77 18.01 -19.16
N GLU A 434 -27.04 18.25 -17.87
CA GLU A 434 -26.25 19.20 -17.06
C GLU A 434 -24.83 18.69 -16.82
N LEU A 435 -24.67 17.41 -16.50
CA LEU A 435 -23.36 16.78 -16.36
C LEU A 435 -22.54 16.86 -17.64
N SER A 436 -23.14 16.60 -18.80
CA SER A 436 -22.46 16.73 -20.10
C SER A 436 -22.00 18.17 -20.37
N ARG A 437 -22.83 19.18 -20.01
CA ARG A 437 -22.45 20.59 -20.11
C ARG A 437 -21.35 21.01 -19.14
N ILE A 438 -21.39 20.49 -17.90
CA ILE A 438 -20.31 20.70 -16.91
C ILE A 438 -19.02 20.06 -17.41
N ALA A 439 -19.08 18.82 -17.93
CA ALA A 439 -17.93 18.16 -18.53
C ALA A 439 -17.35 18.97 -19.70
N LEU A 440 -18.20 19.51 -20.58
CA LEU A 440 -17.77 20.43 -21.65
C LEU A 440 -17.07 21.68 -21.09
N ALA A 441 -17.61 22.29 -20.01
CA ALA A 441 -16.99 23.44 -19.36
C ALA A 441 -15.61 23.09 -18.77
N VAL A 442 -15.50 21.97 -18.08
CA VAL A 442 -14.22 21.46 -17.52
C VAL A 442 -13.20 21.24 -18.63
N LYS A 443 -13.58 20.54 -19.70
CA LYS A 443 -12.68 20.26 -20.83
C LYS A 443 -12.28 21.54 -21.58
N THR A 444 -13.18 22.51 -21.69
CA THR A 444 -12.85 23.83 -22.29
C THR A 444 -11.75 24.55 -21.49
N VAL A 445 -11.78 24.46 -20.16
CA VAL A 445 -10.74 25.08 -19.31
C VAL A 445 -9.42 24.32 -19.40
N LEU A 446 -9.46 23.01 -19.63
CA LEU A 446 -8.30 22.11 -19.62
C LEU A 446 -7.83 21.70 -21.03
N MET A 447 -8.22 22.44 -22.07
CA MET A 447 -7.94 22.11 -23.49
C MET A 447 -6.48 21.74 -23.77
N ASN A 448 -5.53 22.28 -23.02
CA ASN A 448 -4.09 22.07 -23.23
C ASN A 448 -3.51 20.95 -22.35
N SER A 449 -4.33 20.24 -21.57
CA SER A 449 -3.84 19.23 -20.60
C SER A 449 -3.66 17.82 -21.18
N GLY A 450 -4.04 17.59 -22.45
CA GLY A 450 -3.60 16.43 -23.24
C GLY A 450 -4.10 15.03 -22.85
N ASP A 451 -5.10 14.92 -21.96
CA ASP A 451 -5.39 13.62 -21.31
C ASP A 451 -6.12 12.57 -22.17
N VAL A 452 -6.98 12.98 -23.15
CA VAL A 452 -7.75 12.03 -23.97
C VAL A 452 -7.89 12.52 -25.41
N ALA A 453 -7.58 11.66 -26.38
CA ALA A 453 -7.58 12.02 -27.79
C ALA A 453 -8.99 12.15 -28.41
N THR A 454 -10.01 11.42 -27.87
CA THR A 454 -11.37 11.40 -28.42
C THR A 454 -12.40 11.61 -27.30
N MET A 455 -13.30 12.57 -27.49
CA MET A 455 -14.40 12.87 -26.58
C MET A 455 -15.74 12.63 -27.26
N VAL A 456 -16.70 12.04 -26.54
CA VAL A 456 -18.06 11.77 -27.03
C VAL A 456 -19.06 12.51 -26.16
N PHE A 457 -19.91 13.33 -26.77
CA PHE A 457 -20.99 14.05 -26.10
C PHE A 457 -22.35 13.55 -26.57
N ASP A 458 -23.14 13.01 -25.64
CA ASP A 458 -24.53 12.64 -25.85
C ASP A 458 -25.45 13.52 -24.99
N GLU A 459 -26.63 13.83 -25.49
CA GLU A 459 -27.67 14.65 -24.82
C GLU A 459 -27.22 16.01 -24.32
N ILE A 460 -26.07 16.53 -24.80
CA ILE A 460 -25.53 17.84 -24.36
C ILE A 460 -26.48 19.00 -24.68
N ASP A 461 -27.27 18.85 -25.70
CA ASP A 461 -28.22 19.83 -26.25
C ASP A 461 -29.64 19.74 -25.66
N THR A 462 -29.88 18.84 -24.68
CA THR A 462 -31.17 18.70 -24.02
C THR A 462 -31.57 19.96 -23.27
N GLY A 463 -32.74 20.53 -23.63
CA GLY A 463 -33.25 21.76 -23.01
C GLY A 463 -32.52 23.05 -23.44
N VAL A 464 -31.75 23.01 -24.52
CA VAL A 464 -30.97 24.11 -25.03
C VAL A 464 -31.49 24.54 -26.40
N GLY A 465 -31.38 25.84 -26.71
CA GLY A 465 -31.74 26.37 -28.05
C GLY A 465 -31.19 27.79 -28.28
N GLY A 466 -31.38 28.31 -29.48
CA GLY A 466 -31.03 29.67 -29.85
C GLY A 466 -29.56 30.03 -29.60
N VAL A 467 -29.32 31.17 -28.95
CA VAL A 467 -27.96 31.70 -28.69
C VAL A 467 -27.10 30.77 -27.84
N THR A 468 -27.72 30.04 -26.93
CA THR A 468 -26.96 29.12 -26.07
C THR A 468 -26.45 27.89 -26.85
N ALA A 469 -27.23 27.38 -27.79
CA ALA A 469 -26.79 26.32 -28.71
C ALA A 469 -25.59 26.77 -29.57
N GLN A 470 -25.60 28.01 -30.02
CA GLN A 470 -24.47 28.63 -30.75
C GLN A 470 -23.21 28.69 -29.90
N LYS A 471 -23.28 29.21 -28.67
CA LYS A 471 -22.14 29.23 -27.73
C LYS A 471 -21.60 27.84 -27.42
N MET A 472 -22.48 26.87 -27.31
CA MET A 472 -22.10 25.47 -27.10
C MET A 472 -21.33 24.93 -28.30
N ALA A 473 -21.83 25.16 -29.51
CA ALA A 473 -21.19 24.74 -30.75
C ALA A 473 -19.77 25.33 -30.87
N GLU A 474 -19.62 26.63 -30.54
CA GLU A 474 -18.33 27.32 -30.53
C GLU A 474 -17.33 26.69 -29.53
N LYS A 475 -17.79 26.31 -28.31
CA LYS A 475 -16.94 25.64 -27.31
C LYS A 475 -16.54 24.22 -27.76
N ILE A 476 -17.47 23.46 -28.34
CA ILE A 476 -17.18 22.16 -28.93
C ILE A 476 -16.17 22.29 -30.07
N ALA A 477 -16.36 23.25 -30.96
CA ALA A 477 -15.43 23.52 -32.06
C ALA A 477 -14.03 23.93 -31.56
N ALA A 478 -13.95 24.70 -30.47
CA ALA A 478 -12.66 25.01 -29.84
C ALA A 478 -11.95 23.77 -29.31
N ILE A 479 -12.66 22.86 -28.63
CA ILE A 479 -12.08 21.60 -28.13
C ILE A 479 -11.68 20.69 -29.30
N SER A 480 -12.50 20.61 -30.34
CA SER A 480 -12.24 19.76 -31.51
C SER A 480 -11.02 20.20 -32.34
N SER A 481 -10.53 21.41 -32.13
CA SER A 481 -9.31 21.89 -32.80
C SER A 481 -8.01 21.28 -32.19
N VAL A 482 -8.05 20.77 -30.96
CA VAL A 482 -6.91 20.14 -30.29
C VAL A 482 -7.11 18.63 -30.07
N GLY A 483 -8.35 18.15 -30.24
CA GLY A 483 -8.70 16.74 -30.07
C GLY A 483 -9.81 16.35 -31.06
N GLN A 484 -10.27 15.10 -30.97
CA GLN A 484 -11.40 14.60 -31.73
C GLN A 484 -12.66 14.64 -30.86
N VAL A 485 -13.75 15.19 -31.39
CA VAL A 485 -15.05 15.24 -30.72
C VAL A 485 -16.11 14.55 -31.58
N LEU A 486 -16.87 13.67 -30.95
CA LEU A 486 -18.07 13.05 -31.49
C LEU A 486 -19.26 13.62 -30.72
N CYS A 487 -20.29 14.08 -31.41
CA CYS A 487 -21.46 14.65 -30.76
C CYS A 487 -22.74 14.18 -31.44
N ILE A 488 -23.68 13.67 -30.66
CA ILE A 488 -25.05 13.43 -31.10
C ILE A 488 -25.87 14.66 -30.81
N THR A 489 -26.55 15.21 -31.83
CA THR A 489 -27.37 16.42 -31.69
C THR A 489 -28.65 16.40 -32.52
N HIS A 490 -29.63 17.14 -32.03
CA HIS A 490 -30.83 17.48 -32.78
C HIS A 490 -30.88 18.96 -33.14
N LEU A 491 -29.83 19.74 -32.74
CA LEU A 491 -29.77 21.18 -32.99
C LEU A 491 -28.91 21.50 -34.21
N GLN A 492 -29.51 22.23 -35.18
CA GLN A 492 -28.83 22.67 -36.38
C GLN A 492 -27.61 23.57 -36.09
N GLN A 493 -27.64 24.37 -34.99
CA GLN A 493 -26.55 25.24 -34.60
C GLN A 493 -25.28 24.43 -34.29
N ILE A 494 -25.42 23.27 -33.67
CA ILE A 494 -24.29 22.37 -33.36
C ILE A 494 -23.86 21.61 -34.62
N ALA A 495 -24.82 21.09 -35.39
CA ALA A 495 -24.55 20.32 -36.61
C ALA A 495 -23.82 21.17 -37.69
N ALA A 496 -24.06 22.46 -37.74
CA ALA A 496 -23.40 23.39 -38.69
C ALA A 496 -21.87 23.42 -38.48
N PHE A 497 -21.37 23.21 -37.24
CA PHE A 497 -19.94 23.23 -36.91
C PHE A 497 -19.21 21.92 -37.23
N ALA A 498 -19.89 20.89 -37.74
CA ALA A 498 -19.26 19.60 -38.04
C ALA A 498 -18.08 19.71 -39.04
N ASP A 499 -16.99 18.99 -38.82
CA ASP A 499 -15.98 18.69 -39.85
C ASP A 499 -16.42 17.46 -40.66
N ASN A 500 -16.99 16.48 -39.96
CA ASN A 500 -17.60 15.27 -40.52
C ASN A 500 -19.05 15.16 -40.03
N HIS A 501 -20.01 15.09 -40.92
CA HIS A 501 -21.43 15.02 -40.59
C HIS A 501 -22.03 13.71 -41.08
N ILE A 502 -22.44 12.86 -40.12
CA ILE A 502 -23.00 11.54 -40.36
C ILE A 502 -24.51 11.57 -40.08
N HIS A 503 -25.30 11.26 -41.07
CA HIS A 503 -26.76 11.14 -40.96
C HIS A 503 -27.16 9.70 -40.64
N ILE A 504 -28.06 9.55 -39.67
CA ILE A 504 -28.61 8.28 -39.23
C ILE A 504 -30.06 8.20 -39.63
N GLU A 505 -30.43 7.26 -40.51
CA GLU A 505 -31.76 7.09 -41.04
C GLU A 505 -32.26 5.65 -40.83
N LYS A 506 -33.56 5.50 -40.56
CA LYS A 506 -34.24 4.22 -40.58
C LYS A 506 -34.78 3.93 -41.97
N GLN A 507 -34.41 2.80 -42.50
CA GLN A 507 -34.95 2.27 -43.74
C GLN A 507 -35.69 0.94 -43.52
N SER A 508 -36.78 0.73 -44.25
CA SER A 508 -37.47 -0.54 -44.24
C SER A 508 -36.97 -1.38 -45.41
N ALA A 509 -36.21 -2.43 -45.12
CA ALA A 509 -35.72 -3.41 -46.09
C ALA A 509 -36.28 -4.80 -45.73
N ASP A 510 -36.87 -5.51 -46.67
CA ASP A 510 -37.38 -6.89 -46.53
C ASP A 510 -38.32 -7.12 -45.32
N GLY A 511 -39.18 -6.11 -45.02
CA GLY A 511 -40.13 -6.19 -43.91
C GLY A 511 -39.52 -6.02 -42.52
N ARG A 512 -38.24 -5.60 -42.45
CA ARG A 512 -37.52 -5.30 -41.20
C ARG A 512 -37.01 -3.87 -41.25
N THR A 513 -36.84 -3.25 -40.05
CA THR A 513 -36.23 -1.93 -39.93
C THR A 513 -34.72 -2.09 -39.78
N VAL A 514 -33.97 -1.40 -40.64
CA VAL A 514 -32.49 -1.32 -40.61
C VAL A 514 -32.10 0.15 -40.48
N THR A 515 -31.09 0.43 -39.64
CA THR A 515 -30.51 1.77 -39.51
C THR A 515 -29.28 1.87 -40.40
N GLN A 516 -29.24 2.90 -41.26
CA GLN A 516 -28.13 3.22 -42.16
C GLN A 516 -27.41 4.46 -41.70
N LEU A 517 -26.08 4.45 -41.83
CA LEU A 517 -25.19 5.57 -41.57
C LEU A 517 -24.68 6.13 -42.92
N THR A 518 -24.80 7.44 -43.12
CA THR A 518 -24.36 8.09 -44.36
C THR A 518 -23.57 9.34 -44.04
N THR A 519 -22.32 9.42 -44.50
CA THR A 519 -21.54 10.63 -44.41
C THR A 519 -22.04 11.65 -45.45
N LEU A 520 -22.39 12.85 -44.98
CA LEU A 520 -22.96 13.91 -45.82
C LEU A 520 -21.88 14.78 -46.43
N ASP A 521 -21.98 15.01 -47.75
CA ASP A 521 -21.26 16.08 -48.44
C ASP A 521 -21.86 17.47 -48.13
N TYR A 522 -21.31 18.52 -48.67
CA TYR A 522 -21.79 19.89 -48.42
C TYR A 522 -23.28 20.06 -48.72
N ASN A 523 -23.76 19.52 -49.84
CA ASN A 523 -25.16 19.61 -50.23
C ASN A 523 -26.07 18.77 -49.30
N GLY A 524 -25.64 17.58 -48.93
CA GLY A 524 -26.32 16.75 -47.97
C GLY A 524 -26.42 17.42 -46.58
N ARG A 525 -25.33 18.06 -46.12
CA ARG A 525 -25.34 18.85 -44.87
C ARG A 525 -26.33 20.01 -44.94
N LEU A 526 -26.36 20.75 -46.05
CA LEU A 526 -27.32 21.86 -46.23
C LEU A 526 -28.75 21.33 -46.16
N GLN A 527 -29.07 20.26 -46.87
CA GLN A 527 -30.40 19.63 -46.87
C GLN A 527 -30.78 19.14 -45.46
N GLU A 528 -29.89 18.51 -44.75
CA GLU A 528 -30.15 18.04 -43.37
C GLU A 528 -30.40 19.20 -42.39
N LEU A 529 -29.64 20.31 -42.49
CA LEU A 529 -29.89 21.50 -41.68
C LEU A 529 -31.25 22.13 -42.00
N VAL A 530 -31.64 22.16 -43.26
CA VAL A 530 -32.99 22.61 -43.69
C VAL A 530 -34.05 21.69 -43.08
N ARG A 531 -33.89 20.36 -43.16
CA ARG A 531 -34.80 19.36 -42.56
C ARG A 531 -34.93 19.57 -41.05
N MET A 532 -33.82 19.84 -40.34
CA MET A 532 -33.80 20.08 -38.88
C MET A 532 -34.52 21.39 -38.51
N THR A 533 -34.55 22.39 -39.42
CA THR A 533 -35.21 23.70 -39.20
C THR A 533 -36.69 23.68 -39.51
N ALA A 534 -37.05 23.18 -40.69
CA ALA A 534 -38.39 23.32 -41.29
C ALA A 534 -39.19 22.01 -41.35
N GLY A 535 -38.60 20.90 -40.94
CA GLY A 535 -39.22 19.56 -41.10
C GLY A 535 -39.33 19.16 -42.58
N ALA A 536 -40.45 18.56 -42.97
CA ALA A 536 -40.67 18.03 -44.33
C ALA A 536 -40.91 19.10 -45.39
N THR A 537 -41.24 20.33 -45.00
CA THR A 537 -41.52 21.43 -45.94
C THR A 537 -40.38 22.41 -46.02
N ALA A 538 -39.49 22.21 -46.99
CA ALA A 538 -38.34 23.11 -47.21
C ALA A 538 -38.82 24.46 -47.83
N SER A 539 -38.67 25.55 -47.09
CA SER A 539 -38.89 26.90 -47.58
C SER A 539 -37.57 27.56 -48.04
N ARG A 540 -37.68 28.53 -48.94
CA ARG A 540 -36.49 29.33 -49.38
C ARG A 540 -35.78 29.99 -48.20
N ALA A 541 -36.55 30.50 -47.23
CA ALA A 541 -35.99 31.07 -45.98
C ALA A 541 -35.22 30.07 -45.15
N ALA A 542 -35.64 28.79 -45.10
CA ALA A 542 -34.91 27.75 -44.40
C ALA A 542 -33.56 27.41 -45.06
N PHE A 543 -33.50 27.43 -46.41
CA PHE A 543 -32.24 27.29 -47.15
C PHE A 543 -31.26 28.44 -46.92
N GLU A 544 -31.79 29.68 -46.95
CA GLU A 544 -30.99 30.90 -46.68
C GLU A 544 -30.43 30.84 -45.25
N SER A 545 -31.24 30.53 -44.26
CA SER A 545 -30.81 30.38 -42.85
C SER A 545 -29.79 29.27 -42.65
N ALA A 546 -29.97 28.10 -43.26
CA ALA A 546 -29.01 26.98 -43.15
C ALA A 546 -27.66 27.33 -43.82
N THR A 547 -27.69 28.08 -44.93
CA THR A 547 -26.49 28.59 -45.61
C THR A 547 -25.72 29.59 -44.73
N GLU A 548 -26.43 30.54 -44.11
CA GLU A 548 -25.83 31.48 -43.16
C GLU A 548 -25.20 30.79 -41.96
N LEU A 549 -25.86 29.76 -41.41
CA LEU A 549 -25.30 28.97 -40.29
C LEU A 549 -24.01 28.26 -40.68
N LEU A 550 -23.96 27.62 -41.85
CA LEU A 550 -22.74 26.95 -42.33
C LEU A 550 -21.59 27.92 -42.53
N GLN A 551 -21.86 29.05 -43.22
CA GLN A 551 -20.85 30.09 -43.47
C GLN A 551 -20.34 30.73 -42.17
N GLY A 552 -21.23 31.03 -41.22
CA GLY A 552 -20.90 31.56 -39.93
C GLY A 552 -20.01 30.57 -39.11
N ALA A 553 -20.36 29.30 -39.13
CA ALA A 553 -19.58 28.25 -38.47
C ALA A 553 -18.15 28.13 -39.05
N GLU A 554 -17.99 28.15 -40.37
CA GLU A 554 -16.69 28.14 -41.06
C GLU A 554 -15.81 29.35 -40.72
N GLN A 555 -16.41 30.56 -40.65
CA GLN A 555 -15.69 31.77 -40.25
C GLN A 555 -15.17 31.67 -38.80
N ILE A 556 -16.02 31.21 -37.85
CA ILE A 556 -15.64 31.07 -36.46
C ILE A 556 -14.54 30.01 -36.32
N LYS A 557 -14.68 28.84 -36.96
CA LYS A 557 -13.65 27.79 -36.95
C LYS A 557 -12.32 28.29 -37.51
N SER A 558 -12.34 29.06 -38.58
CA SER A 558 -11.14 29.67 -39.17
C SER A 558 -10.47 30.66 -38.22
N SER A 559 -11.25 31.42 -37.46
CA SER A 559 -10.72 32.34 -36.44
C SER A 559 -10.10 31.58 -35.24
N LEU A 560 -10.71 30.48 -34.80
CA LEU A 560 -10.19 29.62 -33.71
C LEU A 560 -8.84 29.00 -34.11
N LYS A 561 -8.69 28.48 -35.31
CA LYS A 561 -7.41 27.92 -35.82
C LYS A 561 -6.29 28.99 -35.83
N ARG A 562 -6.57 30.21 -36.26
CA ARG A 562 -5.58 31.33 -36.26
C ARG A 562 -5.13 31.76 -34.86
N LEU A 563 -6.00 31.61 -33.86
CA LEU A 563 -5.66 31.92 -32.46
C LEU A 563 -4.75 30.87 -31.81
N GLN A 564 -4.75 29.64 -32.29
CA GLN A 564 -3.92 28.55 -31.82
C GLN A 564 -2.52 28.51 -32.47
N GLU A 565 -2.37 29.07 -33.67
CA GLU A 565 -1.09 29.19 -34.38
C GLU A 565 -0.23 30.36 -33.86
N LYS A 566 -0.78 31.22 -32.98
CA LYS A 566 -0.07 32.31 -32.28
C LYS A 566 0.28 31.93 -30.85
#